data_1415e928d786279cebb50e2bb0ccf285
#
_entry.id   1415e928d786279cebb50e2bb0ccf285
#
_cell.length_a   1.000
_cell.length_b   1.000
_cell.length_c   1.000
_cell.angle_alpha   90.00
_cell.angle_beta   90.00
_cell.angle_gamma   90.00
#
_symmetry.space_group_name_H-M   'P 1'
#
loop_
_entity.id
_entity.type
_entity.pdbx_description
1 polymer ?
#
loop_
_entity_poly.entity_id
_entity_poly.type
_entity_poly.pdbx_seq_one_letter_code
_entity_poly.pdbx_strand_id
1 'polypeptide(L)'
;MRTIAEVLRWRARRHPSLQAVWFEGKSQSFAELNESSSQIAAALVDKLGLEPGDRVAIIDKNSAAYLELFFALDKAGLVAAPINWRLTPHEAKLIVDDVKPKLIVTGSEFKAHGVAAGGPTLTFADLPRGGDDPMRDVDGAVTWQFCTSGTTGLPKGAMLTGWNVLNTGLCLAMQMPEIREGGRALCCMPLFHIGGGGWVIWAMQAGSTAVIVREIVPDVLLKTIVEQRIETALLVPAMMLFLTELPASRTADFSAFKHIAYGTAPISPALLRRSIETFKCRFSQLYGLTETTGPFAALGHEHHVGERLLSCGRPMFGGRARVVDSGDRELPPREVGEVVYRGENLMAGYWEREQETADAIRGGWFHTGDAGYMDEEGFIFLKDRIKDVIVTGGENVYPAEVEAVLMGHPEVLECAVIGVPDSRWGETVKAVVVPRAGTGLSEASLIEWSRDKLAGFKRPRSVDFVEALPRNASGKLLKRTLREPYWAGYARRVN
;
A
#
# COMPACT_ATOMS: atom_id res chain seq x y z
N MET A 1 8.50 12.98 20.24
CA MET A 1 7.78 11.70 20.19
C MET A 1 8.45 10.82 19.16
N ARG A 2 8.73 9.59 19.52
CA ARG A 2 9.46 8.61 18.71
C ARG A 2 8.70 7.29 18.53
N THR A 3 7.64 7.08 19.33
CA THR A 3 6.79 5.89 19.25
C THR A 3 5.34 6.28 18.98
N ILE A 4 4.55 5.37 18.42
CA ILE A 4 3.13 5.65 18.17
C ILE A 4 2.33 5.73 19.49
N ALA A 5 2.77 5.01 20.51
CA ALA A 5 2.20 5.07 21.86
C ALA A 5 2.36 6.46 22.50
N GLU A 6 3.54 7.09 22.36
CA GLU A 6 3.75 8.47 22.84
C GLU A 6 2.79 9.46 22.18
N VAL A 7 2.49 9.29 20.89
CA VAL A 7 1.51 10.15 20.19
C VAL A 7 0.13 9.98 20.81
N LEU A 8 -0.32 8.75 21.05
CA LEU A 8 -1.63 8.50 21.65
C LEU A 8 -1.70 9.08 23.08
N ARG A 9 -0.67 8.85 23.91
CA ARG A 9 -0.60 9.41 25.27
C ARG A 9 -0.64 10.94 25.26
N TRP A 10 0.08 11.56 24.32
CA TRP A 10 0.10 13.02 24.18
C TRP A 10 -1.27 13.57 23.77
N ARG A 11 -1.93 12.94 22.77
CA ARG A 11 -3.28 13.31 22.32
C ARG A 11 -4.31 13.15 23.45
N ALA A 12 -4.27 12.03 24.17
CA ALA A 12 -5.16 11.74 25.29
C ALA A 12 -5.05 12.77 26.42
N ARG A 13 -3.85 13.26 26.71
CA ARG A 13 -3.63 14.29 27.72
C ARG A 13 -4.06 15.68 27.26
N ARG A 14 -3.80 16.02 26.00
CA ARG A 14 -4.04 17.37 25.48
C ARG A 14 -5.48 17.58 25.01
N HIS A 15 -6.08 16.55 24.44
CA HIS A 15 -7.42 16.59 23.86
C HIS A 15 -8.22 15.33 24.24
N PRO A 16 -8.48 15.10 25.55
CA PRO A 16 -9.04 13.83 26.03
C PRO A 16 -10.39 13.45 25.40
N SER A 17 -11.26 14.45 25.21
CA SER A 17 -12.60 14.27 24.67
C SER A 17 -12.68 14.33 23.13
N LEU A 18 -11.57 14.64 22.44
CA LEU A 18 -11.55 14.67 20.98
C LEU A 18 -11.78 13.24 20.45
N GLN A 19 -12.66 13.09 19.48
CA GLN A 19 -12.96 11.80 18.87
C GLN A 19 -11.70 11.28 18.13
N ALA A 20 -11.23 10.10 18.54
CA ALA A 20 -10.09 9.42 17.93
C ALA A 20 -10.53 8.47 16.83
N VAL A 21 -11.60 7.70 17.07
CA VAL A 21 -12.08 6.64 16.20
C VAL A 21 -13.60 6.73 16.02
N TRP A 22 -14.06 6.42 14.82
CA TRP A 22 -15.44 6.04 14.53
C TRP A 22 -15.45 4.72 13.75
N PHE A 23 -16.25 3.77 14.21
CA PHE A 23 -16.40 2.46 13.56
C PHE A 23 -17.80 1.90 13.79
N GLU A 24 -18.55 1.59 12.72
CA GLU A 24 -19.88 0.95 12.75
C GLU A 24 -20.86 1.63 13.75
N GLY A 25 -20.94 2.95 13.71
CA GLY A 25 -21.84 3.73 14.56
C GLY A 25 -21.34 3.99 15.98
N LYS A 26 -20.18 3.46 16.36
CA LYS A 26 -19.56 3.68 17.67
C LYS A 26 -18.39 4.64 17.57
N SER A 27 -18.24 5.48 18.57
CA SER A 27 -17.15 6.44 18.70
C SER A 27 -16.33 6.17 19.93
N GLN A 28 -15.05 6.52 19.86
CA GLN A 28 -14.10 6.44 20.97
C GLN A 28 -13.24 7.71 20.96
N SER A 29 -13.08 8.34 22.10
CA SER A 29 -12.20 9.49 22.28
C SER A 29 -10.72 9.07 22.39
N PHE A 30 -9.80 10.03 22.30
CA PHE A 30 -8.38 9.75 22.53
C PHE A 30 -8.11 9.26 23.96
N ALA A 31 -8.81 9.75 24.97
CA ALA A 31 -8.67 9.28 26.34
C ALA A 31 -9.13 7.82 26.48
N GLU A 32 -10.33 7.47 25.98
CA GLU A 32 -10.85 6.11 26.02
C GLU A 32 -9.97 5.11 25.28
N LEU A 33 -9.48 5.48 24.08
CA LEU A 33 -8.57 4.64 23.32
C LEU A 33 -7.23 4.45 24.05
N ASN A 34 -6.70 5.50 24.66
CA ASN A 34 -5.46 5.43 25.43
C ASN A 34 -5.63 4.51 26.66
N GLU A 35 -6.70 4.64 27.40
CA GLU A 35 -6.99 3.81 28.56
C GLU A 35 -7.17 2.34 28.17
N SER A 36 -8.04 2.08 27.19
CA SER A 36 -8.35 0.71 26.77
C SER A 36 -7.14 -0.01 26.17
N SER A 37 -6.32 0.68 25.38
CA SER A 37 -5.07 0.12 24.89
C SER A 37 -4.01 -0.10 25.97
N SER A 38 -3.99 0.72 27.05
CA SER A 38 -3.10 0.51 28.19
C SER A 38 -3.47 -0.76 28.97
N GLN A 39 -4.78 -0.99 29.17
CA GLN A 39 -5.28 -2.19 29.85
C GLN A 39 -4.93 -3.49 29.10
N ILE A 40 -4.98 -3.47 27.76
CA ILE A 40 -4.53 -4.60 26.94
C ILE A 40 -3.01 -4.75 27.07
N ALA A 41 -2.24 -3.67 26.91
CA ALA A 41 -0.79 -3.69 26.98
C ALA A 41 -0.29 -4.29 28.30
N ALA A 42 -0.82 -3.83 29.43
CA ALA A 42 -0.48 -4.38 30.76
C ALA A 42 -0.81 -5.87 30.85
N ALA A 43 -2.00 -6.27 30.39
CA ALA A 43 -2.41 -7.66 30.48
C ALA A 43 -1.60 -8.61 29.56
N LEU A 44 -1.15 -8.14 28.40
CA LEU A 44 -0.25 -8.90 27.53
C LEU A 44 1.09 -9.21 28.23
N VAL A 45 1.60 -8.24 28.98
CA VAL A 45 2.83 -8.38 29.77
C VAL A 45 2.59 -9.21 31.02
N ASP A 46 1.65 -8.79 31.88
CA ASP A 46 1.51 -9.34 33.25
C ASP A 46 0.81 -10.69 33.28
N LYS A 47 -0.16 -10.93 32.38
CA LYS A 47 -0.97 -12.16 32.37
C LYS A 47 -0.51 -13.17 31.33
N LEU A 48 0.01 -12.70 30.17
CA LEU A 48 0.47 -13.59 29.11
C LEU A 48 1.99 -13.72 29.05
N GLY A 49 2.75 -12.93 29.83
CA GLY A 49 4.19 -13.03 29.94
C GLY A 49 4.95 -12.65 28.67
N LEU A 50 4.37 -11.81 27.82
CA LEU A 50 5.04 -11.36 26.61
C LEU A 50 6.14 -10.34 26.94
N GLU A 51 7.25 -10.44 26.22
CA GLU A 51 8.45 -9.62 26.44
C GLU A 51 8.68 -8.64 25.28
N PRO A 52 9.35 -7.50 25.51
CA PRO A 52 9.69 -6.56 24.45
C PRO A 52 10.37 -7.25 23.27
N GLY A 53 9.90 -6.92 22.05
CA GLY A 53 10.36 -7.54 20.82
C GLY A 53 9.59 -8.81 20.40
N ASP A 54 8.76 -9.38 21.26
CA ASP A 54 7.89 -10.49 20.86
C ASP A 54 6.88 -10.04 19.80
N ARG A 55 6.63 -10.91 18.79
CA ARG A 55 5.68 -10.62 17.72
C ARG A 55 4.31 -11.14 18.09
N VAL A 56 3.32 -10.29 17.77
CA VAL A 56 1.90 -10.65 17.83
C VAL A 56 1.33 -10.57 16.43
N ALA A 57 0.96 -11.73 15.88
CA ALA A 57 0.30 -11.78 14.58
C ALA A 57 -1.18 -11.33 14.70
N ILE A 58 -1.69 -10.62 13.70
CA ILE A 58 -3.06 -10.13 13.70
C ILE A 58 -3.73 -10.55 12.39
N ILE A 59 -4.86 -11.29 12.48
CA ILE A 59 -5.63 -11.76 11.34
C ILE A 59 -7.08 -11.29 11.50
N ASP A 60 -7.44 -10.17 10.89
CA ASP A 60 -8.80 -9.65 10.86
C ASP A 60 -9.01 -8.65 9.74
N LYS A 61 -10.28 -8.31 9.50
CA LYS A 61 -10.72 -7.14 8.77
C LYS A 61 -10.47 -5.86 9.58
N ASN A 62 -10.64 -4.71 8.95
CA ASN A 62 -10.48 -3.44 9.66
C ASN A 62 -11.48 -3.30 10.80
N SER A 63 -11.01 -2.87 11.97
CA SER A 63 -11.88 -2.61 13.14
C SER A 63 -11.22 -1.63 14.12
N ALA A 64 -12.00 -1.07 15.02
CA ALA A 64 -11.49 -0.26 16.12
C ALA A 64 -10.60 -1.10 17.06
N ALA A 65 -10.96 -2.37 17.30
CA ALA A 65 -10.17 -3.28 18.13
C ALA A 65 -8.78 -3.59 17.52
N TYR A 66 -8.71 -3.65 16.18
CA TYR A 66 -7.43 -3.81 15.49
C TYR A 66 -6.50 -2.63 15.74
N LEU A 67 -7.04 -1.41 15.62
CA LEU A 67 -6.28 -0.18 15.89
C LEU A 67 -5.89 -0.07 17.39
N GLU A 68 -6.81 -0.40 18.30
CA GLU A 68 -6.55 -0.45 19.73
C GLU A 68 -5.37 -1.38 20.05
N LEU A 69 -5.32 -2.56 19.40
CA LEU A 69 -4.22 -3.51 19.57
C LEU A 69 -2.89 -2.96 19.03
N PHE A 70 -2.86 -2.22 17.94
CA PHE A 70 -1.63 -1.57 17.46
C PHE A 70 -1.00 -0.69 18.55
N PHE A 71 -1.81 0.13 19.22
CA PHE A 71 -1.33 0.96 20.32
C PHE A 71 -0.94 0.14 21.55
N ALA A 72 -1.70 -0.90 21.86
CA ALA A 72 -1.40 -1.77 23.01
C ALA A 72 -0.05 -2.49 22.83
N LEU A 73 0.21 -3.00 21.63
CA LEU A 73 1.47 -3.68 21.32
C LEU A 73 2.66 -2.73 21.44
N ASP A 74 2.55 -1.53 20.88
CA ASP A 74 3.62 -0.54 20.98
C ASP A 74 3.88 -0.11 22.43
N LYS A 75 2.83 0.13 23.25
CA LYS A 75 2.96 0.41 24.70
C LYS A 75 3.66 -0.70 25.47
N ALA A 76 3.46 -1.95 25.09
CA ALA A 76 4.08 -3.11 25.67
C ALA A 76 5.50 -3.39 25.12
N GLY A 77 5.98 -2.64 24.15
CA GLY A 77 7.23 -2.90 23.44
C GLY A 77 7.19 -4.11 22.53
N LEU A 78 5.99 -4.55 22.13
CA LEU A 78 5.75 -5.72 21.28
C LEU A 78 5.65 -5.30 19.80
N VAL A 79 5.91 -6.25 18.91
CA VAL A 79 5.87 -6.03 17.46
C VAL A 79 4.54 -6.52 16.89
N ALA A 80 3.77 -5.63 16.29
CA ALA A 80 2.60 -6.04 15.52
C ALA A 80 3.03 -6.64 14.16
N ALA A 81 2.57 -7.85 13.88
CA ALA A 81 2.77 -8.55 12.61
C ALA A 81 1.42 -8.81 11.91
N PRO A 82 0.88 -7.82 11.19
CA PRO A 82 -0.39 -7.95 10.51
C PRO A 82 -0.32 -8.95 9.35
N ILE A 83 -1.29 -9.87 9.30
CA ILE A 83 -1.41 -10.89 8.26
C ILE A 83 -2.69 -10.66 7.47
N ASN A 84 -2.61 -10.79 6.16
CA ASN A 84 -3.75 -10.67 5.28
C ASN A 84 -4.79 -11.78 5.54
N TRP A 85 -5.96 -11.40 6.01
CA TRP A 85 -7.04 -12.32 6.35
C TRP A 85 -7.64 -13.09 5.15
N ARG A 86 -7.36 -12.65 3.91
CA ARG A 86 -7.81 -13.31 2.66
C ARG A 86 -6.96 -14.49 2.26
N LEU A 87 -5.80 -14.67 2.90
CA LEU A 87 -4.93 -15.83 2.65
C LEU A 87 -5.64 -17.11 3.09
N THR A 88 -5.38 -18.20 2.40
CA THR A 88 -5.79 -19.52 2.89
C THR A 88 -5.09 -19.85 4.19
N PRO A 89 -5.61 -20.79 5.02
CA PRO A 89 -4.92 -21.22 6.23
C PRO A 89 -3.49 -21.71 5.98
N HIS A 90 -3.26 -22.36 4.84
CA HIS A 90 -1.92 -22.83 4.45
C HIS A 90 -0.96 -21.66 4.18
N GLU A 91 -1.39 -20.66 3.42
CA GLU A 91 -0.58 -19.47 3.14
C GLU A 91 -0.32 -18.65 4.42
N ALA A 92 -1.34 -18.49 5.27
CA ALA A 92 -1.19 -17.82 6.56
C ALA A 92 -0.17 -18.56 7.46
N LYS A 93 -0.19 -19.91 7.43
CA LYS A 93 0.80 -20.72 8.17
C LYS A 93 2.23 -20.44 7.70
N LEU A 94 2.47 -20.33 6.40
CA LEU A 94 3.82 -20.01 5.89
C LEU A 94 4.34 -18.67 6.45
N ILE A 95 3.45 -17.68 6.58
CA ILE A 95 3.81 -16.39 7.16
C ILE A 95 4.02 -16.51 8.67
N VAL A 96 3.16 -17.24 9.38
CA VAL A 96 3.31 -17.48 10.83
C VAL A 96 4.61 -18.22 11.15
N ASP A 97 4.98 -19.21 10.34
CA ASP A 97 6.24 -19.95 10.49
C ASP A 97 7.48 -19.03 10.29
N ASP A 98 7.38 -18.02 9.40
CA ASP A 98 8.45 -17.05 9.16
C ASP A 98 8.50 -15.95 10.23
N VAL A 99 7.34 -15.40 10.62
CA VAL A 99 7.21 -14.33 11.64
C VAL A 99 7.51 -14.85 13.04
N LYS A 100 7.19 -16.12 13.33
CA LYS A 100 7.33 -16.77 14.64
C LYS A 100 6.65 -16.00 15.78
N PRO A 101 5.35 -15.66 15.67
CA PRO A 101 4.67 -14.88 16.68
C PRO A 101 4.47 -15.70 17.97
N LYS A 102 4.55 -15.02 19.11
CA LYS A 102 4.21 -15.62 20.43
C LYS A 102 2.71 -15.74 20.64
N LEU A 103 1.94 -14.90 19.97
CA LEU A 103 0.48 -14.86 20.04
C LEU A 103 -0.10 -14.51 18.66
N ILE A 104 -1.23 -15.14 18.33
CA ILE A 104 -2.06 -14.78 17.18
C ILE A 104 -3.36 -14.17 17.71
N VAL A 105 -3.70 -12.96 17.30
CA VAL A 105 -4.96 -12.30 17.64
C VAL A 105 -5.84 -12.23 16.39
N THR A 106 -7.10 -12.64 16.52
CA THR A 106 -8.01 -12.71 15.37
C THR A 106 -9.36 -12.04 15.66
N GLY A 107 -10.06 -11.64 14.61
CA GLY A 107 -11.50 -11.48 14.69
C GLY A 107 -12.20 -12.82 14.96
N SER A 108 -13.41 -12.78 15.51
CA SER A 108 -14.15 -14.02 15.83
C SER A 108 -14.38 -14.90 14.59
N GLU A 109 -14.60 -14.30 13.43
CA GLU A 109 -14.78 -15.00 12.15
C GLU A 109 -13.50 -15.70 11.64
N PHE A 110 -12.31 -15.29 12.13
CA PHE A 110 -11.00 -15.83 11.75
C PHE A 110 -10.34 -16.70 12.82
N LYS A 111 -11.03 -17.03 13.92
CA LYS A 111 -10.45 -17.85 15.00
C LYS A 111 -9.92 -19.19 14.49
N ALA A 112 -10.73 -19.89 13.68
CA ALA A 112 -10.31 -21.16 13.09
C ALA A 112 -9.10 -21.00 12.16
N HIS A 113 -9.00 -19.87 11.46
CA HIS A 113 -7.88 -19.51 10.59
C HIS A 113 -6.58 -19.35 11.39
N GLY A 114 -6.64 -18.59 12.49
CA GLY A 114 -5.50 -18.40 13.38
C GLY A 114 -5.02 -19.72 14.01
N VAL A 115 -5.94 -20.55 14.47
CA VAL A 115 -5.61 -21.89 15.01
C VAL A 115 -4.96 -22.78 13.94
N ALA A 116 -5.48 -22.78 12.72
CA ALA A 116 -4.92 -23.55 11.61
C ALA A 116 -3.55 -23.04 11.14
N ALA A 117 -3.25 -21.75 11.34
CA ALA A 117 -1.94 -21.18 11.07
C ALA A 117 -0.86 -21.63 12.07
N GLY A 118 -1.25 -22.16 13.24
CA GLY A 118 -0.36 -22.84 14.19
C GLY A 118 0.29 -21.88 15.21
N GLY A 119 -0.33 -21.71 16.38
CA GLY A 119 0.19 -20.91 17.48
C GLY A 119 -0.89 -20.62 18.53
N PRO A 120 -0.52 -20.09 19.71
CA PRO A 120 -1.49 -19.61 20.69
C PRO A 120 -2.40 -18.55 20.06
N THR A 121 -3.72 -18.80 20.04
CA THR A 121 -4.68 -17.94 19.36
C THR A 121 -5.76 -17.45 20.31
N LEU A 122 -5.93 -16.12 20.36
CA LEU A 122 -7.04 -15.43 21.03
C LEU A 122 -7.87 -14.64 20.02
N THR A 123 -9.13 -14.41 20.32
CA THR A 123 -9.88 -13.38 19.62
C THR A 123 -9.71 -12.03 20.30
N PHE A 124 -10.02 -10.92 19.60
CA PHE A 124 -10.03 -9.59 20.22
C PHE A 124 -10.91 -9.54 21.49
N ALA A 125 -12.01 -10.31 21.51
CA ALA A 125 -12.91 -10.39 22.65
C ALA A 125 -12.31 -11.19 23.83
N ASP A 126 -11.43 -12.15 23.55
CA ASP A 126 -10.75 -12.99 24.55
C ASP A 126 -9.49 -12.32 25.12
N LEU A 127 -9.05 -11.17 24.58
CA LEU A 127 -7.88 -10.49 25.09
C LEU A 127 -8.06 -10.06 26.53
N PRO A 128 -7.14 -10.42 27.44
CA PRO A 128 -7.21 -9.99 28.83
C PRO A 128 -7.05 -8.46 28.92
N ARG A 129 -7.67 -7.88 29.92
CA ARG A 129 -7.59 -6.45 30.23
C ARG A 129 -7.29 -6.22 31.69
N GLY A 130 -6.69 -5.08 32.00
CA GLY A 130 -6.41 -4.61 33.35
C GLY A 130 -4.96 -4.20 33.53
N GLY A 131 -4.71 -3.41 34.56
CA GLY A 131 -3.41 -2.78 34.81
C GLY A 131 -3.26 -1.43 34.12
N ASP A 132 -2.19 -0.75 34.47
CA ASP A 132 -1.82 0.55 33.94
C ASP A 132 -0.87 0.39 32.72
N ASP A 133 -0.64 1.48 32.00
CA ASP A 133 0.28 1.53 30.87
C ASP A 133 1.69 1.06 31.29
N PRO A 134 2.21 -0.03 30.71
CA PRO A 134 3.51 -0.59 31.10
C PRO A 134 4.68 0.29 30.66
N MET A 135 4.46 1.26 29.76
CA MET A 135 5.44 2.21 29.24
C MET A 135 6.74 1.54 28.77
N ARG A 136 6.61 0.43 28.05
CA ARG A 136 7.74 -0.37 27.52
C ARG A 136 8.12 -0.01 26.08
N ASP A 137 7.46 0.99 25.48
CA ASP A 137 7.83 1.50 24.17
C ASP A 137 9.19 2.19 24.20
N VAL A 138 10.07 1.83 23.28
CA VAL A 138 11.46 2.29 23.22
C VAL A 138 11.74 2.93 21.87
N ASP A 139 12.43 4.09 21.90
CA ASP A 139 12.90 4.73 20.66
C ASP A 139 13.82 3.80 19.86
N GLY A 140 13.58 3.70 18.58
CA GLY A 140 14.33 2.81 17.68
C GLY A 140 13.90 1.33 17.70
N ALA A 141 13.01 0.93 18.62
CA ALA A 141 12.46 -0.41 18.59
C ALA A 141 11.54 -0.62 17.39
N VAL A 142 11.48 -1.87 16.91
CA VAL A 142 10.55 -2.26 15.84
C VAL A 142 9.14 -2.28 16.41
N THR A 143 8.26 -1.51 15.81
CA THR A 143 6.83 -1.41 16.15
C THR A 143 5.99 -2.34 15.28
N TRP A 144 6.32 -2.41 13.99
CA TRP A 144 5.59 -3.20 13.01
C TRP A 144 6.49 -4.07 12.15
N GLN A 145 6.00 -5.24 11.79
CA GLN A 145 6.57 -6.14 10.80
C GLN A 145 5.52 -6.43 9.73
N PHE A 146 5.54 -5.67 8.63
CA PHE A 146 4.65 -5.90 7.51
C PHE A 146 5.25 -6.88 6.50
N CYS A 147 4.48 -7.90 6.12
CA CYS A 147 4.90 -8.86 5.11
C CYS A 147 4.71 -8.29 3.71
N THR A 148 5.77 -8.27 2.91
CA THR A 148 5.76 -7.87 1.51
C THR A 148 5.77 -9.10 0.61
N SER A 149 5.11 -9.03 -0.55
CA SER A 149 5.19 -10.07 -1.56
C SER A 149 6.59 -10.06 -2.19
N GLY A 150 7.50 -10.87 -1.64
CA GLY A 150 8.87 -10.98 -2.13
C GLY A 150 8.96 -11.42 -3.59
N THR A 151 10.06 -11.07 -4.25
CA THR A 151 10.38 -11.51 -5.61
C THR A 151 10.69 -13.00 -5.70
N THR A 152 11.08 -13.61 -4.57
CA THR A 152 11.53 -15.02 -4.44
C THR A 152 10.41 -16.00 -4.09
N GLY A 153 9.18 -15.53 -3.88
CA GLY A 153 8.01 -16.38 -3.63
C GLY A 153 7.50 -16.39 -2.20
N LEU A 154 8.36 -16.31 -1.19
CA LEU A 154 7.93 -16.15 0.21
C LEU A 154 7.86 -14.66 0.57
N PRO A 155 6.82 -14.23 1.30
CA PRO A 155 6.74 -12.88 1.83
C PRO A 155 7.93 -12.57 2.75
N LYS A 156 8.44 -11.34 2.70
CA LYS A 156 9.50 -10.86 3.60
C LYS A 156 8.89 -9.89 4.62
N GLY A 157 9.23 -10.05 5.88
CA GLY A 157 8.79 -9.17 6.95
C GLY A 157 9.64 -7.90 7.04
N ALA A 158 9.18 -6.78 6.49
CA ALA A 158 9.85 -5.49 6.64
C ALA A 158 9.63 -4.94 8.05
N MET A 159 10.71 -4.66 8.78
CA MET A 159 10.71 -4.16 10.15
C MET A 159 10.67 -2.63 10.16
N LEU A 160 9.61 -2.06 10.73
CA LEU A 160 9.39 -0.62 10.80
C LEU A 160 9.45 -0.16 12.26
N THR A 161 10.24 0.86 12.53
CA THR A 161 10.30 1.49 13.86
C THR A 161 9.18 2.50 14.04
N GLY A 162 8.85 2.85 15.29
CA GLY A 162 7.89 3.92 15.58
C GLY A 162 8.29 5.24 14.92
N TRP A 163 9.59 5.56 14.89
CA TRP A 163 10.08 6.75 14.22
C TRP A 163 9.86 6.74 12.70
N ASN A 164 10.09 5.62 12.02
CA ASN A 164 9.81 5.52 10.59
C ASN A 164 8.35 5.89 10.29
N VAL A 165 7.41 5.33 11.10
CA VAL A 165 5.97 5.60 10.96
C VAL A 165 5.65 7.07 11.19
N LEU A 166 6.16 7.65 12.29
CA LEU A 166 5.87 9.05 12.65
C LEU A 166 6.51 10.05 11.70
N ASN A 167 7.72 9.78 11.22
CA ASN A 167 8.40 10.63 10.24
C ASN A 167 7.59 10.72 8.94
N THR A 168 7.07 9.60 8.43
CA THR A 168 6.17 9.61 7.27
C THR A 168 4.93 10.47 7.53
N GLY A 169 4.33 10.36 8.72
CA GLY A 169 3.16 11.16 9.10
C GLY A 169 3.46 12.67 9.14
N LEU A 170 4.63 13.06 9.63
CA LEU A 170 5.07 14.48 9.62
C LEU A 170 5.24 14.99 8.19
N CYS A 171 5.89 14.22 7.33
CA CYS A 171 6.07 14.57 5.92
C CYS A 171 4.73 14.69 5.18
N LEU A 172 3.79 13.78 5.46
CA LEU A 172 2.44 13.84 4.89
C LEU A 172 1.64 15.04 5.39
N ALA A 173 1.74 15.39 6.67
CA ALA A 173 1.08 16.59 7.21
C ALA A 173 1.59 17.89 6.56
N MET A 174 2.87 17.94 6.16
CA MET A 174 3.41 19.07 5.38
C MET A 174 2.86 19.07 3.94
N GLN A 175 2.65 17.90 3.35
CA GLN A 175 2.14 17.76 1.98
C GLN A 175 0.63 17.93 1.89
N MET A 176 -0.09 17.54 2.95
CA MET A 176 -1.56 17.52 3.04
C MET A 176 -2.01 18.19 4.35
N PRO A 177 -1.93 19.52 4.45
CA PRO A 177 -2.29 20.25 5.68
C PRO A 177 -3.78 20.11 6.08
N GLU A 178 -4.59 19.54 5.21
CA GLU A 178 -5.99 19.20 5.50
C GLU A 178 -6.13 18.02 6.47
N ILE A 179 -5.08 17.20 6.63
CA ILE A 179 -5.01 16.22 7.72
C ILE A 179 -4.68 17.00 8.99
N ARG A 180 -5.68 17.25 9.82
CA ARG A 180 -5.60 18.21 10.91
C ARG A 180 -6.39 17.77 12.13
N GLU A 181 -6.15 18.45 13.24
CA GLU A 181 -6.93 18.27 14.47
C GLU A 181 -8.41 18.53 14.25
N GLY A 182 -9.24 17.61 14.73
CA GLY A 182 -10.70 17.65 14.56
C GLY A 182 -11.18 17.33 13.14
N GLY A 183 -10.28 17.08 12.18
CA GLY A 183 -10.63 16.58 10.85
C GLY A 183 -11.11 15.12 10.89
N ARG A 184 -11.64 14.63 9.77
CA ARG A 184 -12.16 13.26 9.62
C ARG A 184 -11.49 12.56 8.44
N ALA A 185 -10.70 11.54 8.74
CA ALA A 185 -9.95 10.76 7.75
C ALA A 185 -10.62 9.41 7.49
N LEU A 186 -10.92 9.11 6.23
CA LEU A 186 -11.43 7.81 5.82
C LEU A 186 -10.33 6.75 5.88
N CYS A 187 -10.51 5.71 6.67
CA CYS A 187 -9.60 4.59 6.87
C CYS A 187 -10.23 3.31 6.31
N CYS A 188 -10.25 3.17 4.97
CA CYS A 188 -10.85 2.03 4.26
C CYS A 188 -9.82 1.05 3.70
N MET A 189 -8.54 1.45 3.60
CA MET A 189 -7.48 0.55 3.18
C MET A 189 -7.23 -0.52 4.25
N PRO A 190 -6.85 -1.77 3.85
CA PRO A 190 -6.61 -2.83 4.81
C PRO A 190 -5.51 -2.48 5.82
N LEU A 191 -5.80 -2.65 7.12
CA LEU A 191 -4.85 -2.35 8.21
C LEU A 191 -3.62 -3.27 8.21
N PHE A 192 -3.71 -4.43 7.55
CA PHE A 192 -2.55 -5.32 7.35
C PHE A 192 -1.60 -4.87 6.23
N HIS A 193 -1.83 -3.71 5.62
CA HIS A 193 -0.92 -3.04 4.70
C HIS A 193 -0.49 -1.69 5.26
N ILE A 194 0.74 -1.27 4.93
CA ILE A 194 1.25 0.03 5.36
C ILE A 194 0.37 1.20 4.88
N GLY A 195 -0.26 1.10 3.71
CA GLY A 195 -1.21 2.10 3.22
C GLY A 195 -2.46 2.24 4.11
N GLY A 196 -2.90 1.19 4.81
CA GLY A 196 -4.00 1.24 5.77
C GLY A 196 -3.52 1.53 7.19
N GLY A 197 -2.61 0.68 7.72
CA GLY A 197 -2.06 0.83 9.07
C GLY A 197 -1.32 2.16 9.25
N GLY A 198 -0.52 2.57 8.27
CA GLY A 198 0.15 3.87 8.28
C GLY A 198 -0.84 5.02 8.22
N TRP A 199 -1.78 5.00 7.24
CA TRP A 199 -2.75 6.07 7.06
C TRP A 199 -3.55 6.40 8.32
N VAL A 200 -4.03 5.36 9.04
CA VAL A 200 -4.78 5.56 10.27
C VAL A 200 -3.94 6.22 11.36
N ILE A 201 -2.67 5.80 11.52
CA ILE A 201 -1.78 6.40 12.52
C ILE A 201 -1.39 7.83 12.13
N TRP A 202 -1.09 8.11 10.85
CA TRP A 202 -0.75 9.46 10.37
C TRP A 202 -1.90 10.45 10.55
N ALA A 203 -3.13 10.03 10.27
CA ALA A 203 -4.31 10.84 10.53
C ALA A 203 -4.48 11.15 12.04
N MET A 204 -4.31 10.15 12.89
CA MET A 204 -4.41 10.31 14.34
C MET A 204 -3.24 11.12 14.93
N GLN A 205 -2.05 11.00 14.37
CA GLN A 205 -0.90 11.83 14.72
C GLN A 205 -1.22 13.31 14.53
N ALA A 206 -1.91 13.69 13.46
CA ALA A 206 -2.39 15.04 13.22
C ALA A 206 -3.63 15.42 14.05
N GLY A 207 -4.27 14.47 14.75
CA GLY A 207 -5.47 14.68 15.56
C GLY A 207 -6.79 14.57 14.81
N SER A 208 -6.77 13.97 13.62
CA SER A 208 -8.00 13.63 12.89
C SER A 208 -8.66 12.41 13.51
N THR A 209 -10.00 12.35 13.42
CA THR A 209 -10.77 11.14 13.70
C THR A 209 -10.53 10.11 12.62
N ALA A 210 -10.10 8.91 12.99
CA ALA A 210 -10.04 7.76 12.09
C ALA A 210 -11.45 7.18 11.88
N VAL A 211 -12.03 7.40 10.70
CA VAL A 211 -13.32 6.79 10.32
C VAL A 211 -13.01 5.48 9.62
N ILE A 212 -13.12 4.38 10.35
CA ILE A 212 -12.73 3.05 9.89
C ILE A 212 -13.90 2.41 9.13
N VAL A 213 -13.60 1.87 7.95
CA VAL A 213 -14.53 1.03 7.17
C VAL A 213 -13.99 -0.40 7.19
N ARG A 214 -14.87 -1.34 7.58
CA ARG A 214 -14.51 -2.76 7.77
C ARG A 214 -13.99 -3.42 6.50
N GLU A 215 -14.72 -3.21 5.40
CA GLU A 215 -14.40 -3.74 4.07
C GLU A 215 -14.80 -2.74 2.98
N ILE A 216 -14.14 -2.84 1.84
CA ILE A 216 -14.43 -1.98 0.69
C ILE A 216 -15.64 -2.55 -0.05
N VAL A 217 -16.83 -2.02 0.31
CA VAL A 217 -18.08 -2.22 -0.41
C VAL A 217 -18.51 -0.85 -0.94
N PRO A 218 -18.65 -0.66 -2.27
CA PRO A 218 -18.81 0.65 -2.89
C PRO A 218 -19.93 1.51 -2.26
N ASP A 219 -21.13 0.95 -2.07
CA ASP A 219 -22.27 1.67 -1.48
C ASP A 219 -22.05 2.03 -0.01
N VAL A 220 -21.45 1.12 0.78
CA VAL A 220 -21.09 1.38 2.18
C VAL A 220 -20.05 2.47 2.27
N LEU A 221 -19.07 2.44 1.36
CA LEU A 221 -18.00 3.44 1.30
C LEU A 221 -18.55 4.82 0.97
N LEU A 222 -19.40 4.93 -0.08
CA LEU A 222 -20.05 6.18 -0.46
C LEU A 222 -20.92 6.73 0.68
N LYS A 223 -21.75 5.87 1.30
CA LYS A 223 -22.59 6.24 2.43
C LYS A 223 -21.74 6.78 3.59
N THR A 224 -20.66 6.09 3.94
CA THR A 224 -19.74 6.53 5.01
C THR A 224 -19.09 7.87 4.68
N ILE A 225 -18.66 8.08 3.45
CA ILE A 225 -18.04 9.34 3.00
C ILE A 225 -19.02 10.52 3.25
N VAL A 226 -20.26 10.36 2.83
CA VAL A 226 -21.29 11.41 2.93
C VAL A 226 -21.71 11.63 4.37
N GLU A 227 -22.17 10.55 5.06
CA GLU A 227 -22.74 10.66 6.42
C GLU A 227 -21.71 11.08 7.47
N GLN A 228 -20.47 10.60 7.34
CA GLN A 228 -19.39 10.96 8.25
C GLN A 228 -18.66 12.23 7.84
N ARG A 229 -19.09 12.90 6.74
CA ARG A 229 -18.51 14.14 6.25
C ARG A 229 -16.97 14.08 6.18
N ILE A 230 -16.48 13.07 5.46
CA ILE A 230 -15.04 12.80 5.32
C ILE A 230 -14.32 13.99 4.69
N GLU A 231 -13.23 14.44 5.33
CA GLU A 231 -12.39 15.53 4.83
C GLU A 231 -11.19 15.03 4.04
N THR A 232 -10.59 13.93 4.47
CA THR A 232 -9.39 13.36 3.81
C THR A 232 -9.50 11.85 3.63
N ALA A 233 -8.91 11.33 2.56
CA ALA A 233 -8.90 9.90 2.27
C ALA A 233 -7.60 9.49 1.57
N LEU A 234 -7.18 8.24 1.76
CA LEU A 234 -6.25 7.54 0.87
C LEU A 234 -7.05 6.50 0.07
N LEU A 235 -7.07 6.66 -1.24
CA LEU A 235 -7.81 5.78 -2.15
C LEU A 235 -6.88 5.17 -3.19
N VAL A 236 -7.14 3.93 -3.58
CA VAL A 236 -6.49 3.34 -4.76
C VAL A 236 -7.29 3.64 -6.02
N PRO A 237 -6.66 3.64 -7.23
CA PRO A 237 -7.34 3.92 -8.48
C PRO A 237 -8.61 3.10 -8.71
N ALA A 238 -8.63 1.81 -8.32
CA ALA A 238 -9.83 0.98 -8.42
C ALA A 238 -11.01 1.51 -7.58
N MET A 239 -10.74 2.02 -6.36
CA MET A 239 -11.79 2.65 -5.53
C MET A 239 -12.30 3.94 -6.16
N MET A 240 -11.40 4.76 -6.70
CA MET A 240 -11.79 5.99 -7.41
C MET A 240 -12.66 5.66 -8.61
N LEU A 241 -12.32 4.60 -9.38
CA LEU A 241 -13.12 4.13 -10.48
C LEU A 241 -14.54 3.75 -10.01
N PHE A 242 -14.65 2.88 -9.00
CA PHE A 242 -15.95 2.46 -8.47
C PHE A 242 -16.78 3.65 -7.99
N LEU A 243 -16.19 4.52 -7.16
CA LEU A 243 -16.91 5.68 -6.64
C LEU A 243 -17.36 6.64 -7.76
N THR A 244 -16.58 6.83 -8.82
CA THR A 244 -16.98 7.71 -9.95
C THR A 244 -18.00 7.07 -10.89
N GLU A 245 -18.15 5.76 -10.90
CA GLU A 245 -19.11 5.03 -11.73
C GLU A 245 -20.44 4.71 -11.05
N LEU A 246 -20.50 4.75 -9.70
CA LEU A 246 -21.74 4.56 -8.96
C LEU A 246 -22.80 5.61 -9.36
N PRO A 247 -24.01 5.21 -9.75
CA PRO A 247 -25.09 6.16 -10.06
C PRO A 247 -25.38 7.12 -8.89
N ALA A 248 -25.33 6.63 -7.65
CA ALA A 248 -25.56 7.43 -6.46
C ALA A 248 -24.51 8.53 -6.23
N SER A 249 -23.31 8.39 -6.76
CA SER A 249 -22.25 9.41 -6.65
C SER A 249 -22.58 10.69 -7.43
N ARG A 250 -23.46 10.61 -8.42
CA ARG A 250 -23.88 11.81 -9.22
C ARG A 250 -24.65 12.84 -8.39
N THR A 251 -25.30 12.39 -7.32
CA THR A 251 -26.12 13.24 -6.42
C THR A 251 -25.54 13.31 -5.01
N ALA A 252 -24.44 12.61 -4.73
CA ALA A 252 -23.82 12.59 -3.42
C ALA A 252 -23.16 13.93 -3.09
N ASP A 253 -23.25 14.33 -1.83
CA ASP A 253 -22.59 15.53 -1.32
C ASP A 253 -21.14 15.24 -0.92
N PHE A 254 -20.23 15.57 -1.78
CA PHE A 254 -18.78 15.50 -1.52
C PHE A 254 -18.18 16.81 -0.98
N SER A 255 -18.98 17.81 -0.61
CA SER A 255 -18.49 19.13 -0.19
C SER A 255 -17.58 19.10 1.04
N ALA A 256 -17.65 18.05 1.84
CA ALA A 256 -16.77 17.86 3.00
C ALA A 256 -15.34 17.48 2.58
N PHE A 257 -15.14 16.80 1.44
CA PHE A 257 -13.78 16.45 1.00
C PHE A 257 -12.92 17.69 0.83
N LYS A 258 -11.72 17.64 1.38
CA LYS A 258 -10.67 18.66 1.25
C LYS A 258 -9.51 18.13 0.43
N HIS A 259 -9.10 16.87 0.69
CA HIS A 259 -7.94 16.29 0.03
C HIS A 259 -8.06 14.77 -0.09
N ILE A 260 -7.85 14.26 -1.29
CA ILE A 260 -7.74 12.82 -1.56
C ILE A 260 -6.28 12.54 -1.95
N ALA A 261 -5.61 11.70 -1.14
CA ALA A 261 -4.39 11.04 -1.54
C ALA A 261 -4.73 9.81 -2.38
N TYR A 262 -3.92 9.51 -3.40
CA TYR A 262 -4.06 8.27 -4.16
C TYR A 262 -2.69 7.68 -4.48
N GLY A 263 -2.64 6.36 -4.69
CA GLY A 263 -1.37 5.69 -4.97
C GLY A 263 -1.50 4.17 -4.97
N THR A 264 -0.42 3.48 -4.64
CA THR A 264 -0.27 2.01 -4.63
C THR A 264 -0.34 1.33 -6.01
N ALA A 265 -0.92 1.98 -7.01
CA ALA A 265 -1.00 1.53 -8.40
C ALA A 265 -1.01 2.72 -9.35
N PRO A 266 -0.62 2.53 -10.63
CA PRO A 266 -0.76 3.55 -11.67
C PRO A 266 -2.23 3.94 -11.88
N ILE A 267 -2.45 5.21 -12.22
CA ILE A 267 -3.77 5.75 -12.57
C ILE A 267 -3.77 6.27 -14.02
N SER A 268 -4.85 6.04 -14.75
CA SER A 268 -4.99 6.64 -16.06
C SER A 268 -5.33 8.13 -15.94
N PRO A 269 -4.80 9.00 -16.83
CA PRO A 269 -5.14 10.42 -16.83
C PRO A 269 -6.65 10.70 -16.96
N ALA A 270 -7.38 9.82 -17.66
CA ALA A 270 -8.83 9.94 -17.83
C ALA A 270 -9.57 9.72 -16.50
N LEU A 271 -9.20 8.66 -15.74
CA LEU A 271 -9.79 8.39 -14.43
C LEU A 271 -9.46 9.51 -13.44
N LEU A 272 -8.21 9.99 -13.44
CA LEU A 272 -7.78 11.06 -12.55
C LEU A 272 -8.59 12.37 -12.82
N ARG A 273 -8.72 12.78 -14.07
CA ARG A 273 -9.54 13.96 -14.43
C ARG A 273 -10.99 13.80 -13.99
N ARG A 274 -11.61 12.65 -14.29
CA ARG A 274 -12.98 12.35 -13.85
C ARG A 274 -13.11 12.41 -12.32
N SER A 275 -12.13 11.88 -11.59
CA SER A 275 -12.15 11.92 -10.12
C SER A 275 -12.05 13.34 -9.58
N ILE A 276 -11.18 14.17 -10.15
CA ILE A 276 -11.06 15.60 -9.79
C ILE A 276 -12.38 16.34 -10.04
N GLU A 277 -13.04 16.09 -11.17
CA GLU A 277 -14.34 16.68 -11.51
C GLU A 277 -15.46 16.21 -10.57
N THR A 278 -15.44 14.93 -10.16
CA THR A 278 -16.45 14.34 -9.28
C THR A 278 -16.33 14.83 -7.85
N PHE A 279 -15.14 14.74 -7.28
CA PHE A 279 -14.94 15.03 -5.85
C PHE A 279 -14.64 16.50 -5.55
N LYS A 280 -14.20 17.28 -6.52
CA LYS A 280 -13.96 18.74 -6.45
C LYS A 280 -13.11 19.17 -5.25
N CYS A 281 -12.09 18.38 -4.94
CA CYS A 281 -11.15 18.63 -3.84
C CYS A 281 -9.71 18.58 -4.34
N ARG A 282 -8.76 18.79 -3.43
CA ARG A 282 -7.32 18.63 -3.76
C ARG A 282 -6.98 17.15 -3.93
N PHE A 283 -5.97 16.87 -4.76
CA PHE A 283 -5.44 15.53 -4.97
C PHE A 283 -3.93 15.53 -4.76
N SER A 284 -3.40 14.46 -4.19
CA SER A 284 -1.97 14.17 -4.18
C SER A 284 -1.73 12.71 -4.54
N GLN A 285 -0.84 12.47 -5.51
CA GLN A 285 -0.35 11.11 -5.73
C GLN A 285 0.75 10.81 -4.71
N LEU A 286 0.73 9.59 -4.17
CA LEU A 286 1.73 9.11 -3.21
C LEU A 286 2.42 7.87 -3.80
N TYR A 287 3.75 7.88 -3.79
CA TYR A 287 4.57 6.76 -4.22
C TYR A 287 5.51 6.31 -3.10
N GLY A 288 5.56 5.01 -2.89
CA GLY A 288 6.42 4.36 -1.91
C GLY A 288 6.16 2.87 -1.78
N LEU A 289 6.87 2.24 -0.88
CA LEU A 289 6.85 0.81 -0.63
C LEU A 289 6.65 0.56 0.88
N THR A 290 6.44 -0.69 1.27
CA THR A 290 6.42 -1.07 2.68
C THR A 290 7.77 -0.77 3.33
N GLU A 291 8.84 -1.04 2.62
CA GLU A 291 10.24 -0.83 3.00
C GLU A 291 10.59 0.64 3.22
N THR A 292 9.82 1.56 2.63
CA THR A 292 9.94 3.02 2.87
C THR A 292 8.86 3.53 3.81
N THR A 293 8.27 2.65 4.62
CA THR A 293 7.17 2.94 5.55
C THR A 293 6.06 3.73 4.87
N GLY A 294 5.64 3.25 3.69
CA GLY A 294 4.67 3.94 2.83
C GLY A 294 5.32 4.98 1.91
N PRO A 295 4.67 6.14 1.70
CA PRO A 295 5.11 7.08 0.68
C PRO A 295 6.43 7.77 1.06
N PHE A 296 7.29 7.91 0.05
CA PHE A 296 8.49 8.73 0.13
C PHE A 296 8.51 9.85 -0.92
N ALA A 297 7.64 9.76 -1.93
CA ALA A 297 7.47 10.81 -2.93
C ALA A 297 5.98 11.17 -3.06
N ALA A 298 5.72 12.44 -3.39
CA ALA A 298 4.39 12.97 -3.56
C ALA A 298 4.30 13.95 -4.73
N LEU A 299 3.25 13.83 -5.54
CA LEU A 299 2.83 14.81 -6.53
C LEU A 299 1.71 15.67 -5.92
N GLY A 300 2.01 16.92 -5.60
CA GLY A 300 1.02 17.85 -5.06
C GLY A 300 -0.05 18.23 -6.07
N HIS A 301 -1.19 18.72 -5.56
CA HIS A 301 -2.34 19.08 -6.38
C HIS A 301 -2.01 20.01 -7.55
N GLU A 302 -1.19 21.00 -7.29
CA GLU A 302 -0.77 22.04 -8.25
C GLU A 302 0.06 21.48 -9.44
N HIS A 303 0.61 20.29 -9.27
CA HIS A 303 1.43 19.62 -10.28
C HIS A 303 0.66 18.61 -11.15
N HIS A 304 -0.66 18.49 -10.98
CA HIS A 304 -1.50 17.60 -11.80
C HIS A 304 -1.82 18.23 -13.17
N VAL A 305 -0.77 18.64 -13.89
CA VAL A 305 -0.88 19.32 -15.20
C VAL A 305 0.14 18.77 -16.20
N GLY A 306 -0.23 18.75 -17.48
CA GLY A 306 0.66 18.36 -18.57
C GLY A 306 1.28 16.97 -18.39
N GLU A 307 2.57 16.85 -18.68
CA GLU A 307 3.33 15.60 -18.55
C GLU A 307 3.44 15.14 -17.09
N ARG A 308 3.39 16.06 -16.11
CA ARG A 308 3.49 15.73 -14.67
C ARG A 308 2.33 14.88 -14.16
N LEU A 309 1.20 14.81 -14.89
CA LEU A 309 0.13 13.83 -14.60
C LEU A 309 0.63 12.37 -14.56
N LEU A 310 1.76 12.09 -15.22
CA LEU A 310 2.38 10.74 -15.27
C LEU A 310 3.49 10.57 -14.25
N SER A 311 3.83 11.61 -13.49
CA SER A 311 4.85 11.58 -12.44
C SER A 311 4.26 11.09 -11.12
N CYS A 312 5.04 10.36 -10.34
CA CYS A 312 4.70 10.07 -8.94
C CYS A 312 5.21 11.15 -7.95
N GLY A 313 5.61 12.30 -8.47
CA GLY A 313 6.02 13.46 -7.69
C GLY A 313 7.50 13.51 -7.37
N ARG A 314 7.84 14.28 -6.34
CA ARG A 314 9.20 14.48 -5.84
C ARG A 314 9.35 13.87 -4.46
N PRO A 315 10.58 13.52 -4.02
CA PRO A 315 10.83 13.09 -2.65
C PRO A 315 10.23 14.07 -1.64
N MET A 316 9.55 13.52 -0.62
CA MET A 316 9.02 14.32 0.49
C MET A 316 10.15 14.87 1.37
N PHE A 317 9.82 15.78 2.26
CA PHE A 317 10.77 16.44 3.14
C PHE A 317 11.70 15.45 3.87
N GLY A 318 13.01 15.74 3.87
CA GLY A 318 14.04 14.90 4.50
C GLY A 318 14.46 13.66 3.67
N GLY A 319 13.68 13.28 2.65
CA GLY A 319 14.01 12.19 1.74
C GLY A 319 14.86 12.63 0.55
N ARG A 320 15.63 11.69 0.01
CA ARG A 320 16.40 11.86 -1.22
C ARG A 320 16.16 10.68 -2.14
N ALA A 321 15.95 10.95 -3.43
CA ALA A 321 15.92 9.94 -4.46
C ALA A 321 16.91 10.29 -5.56
N ARG A 322 17.38 9.27 -6.26
CA ARG A 322 18.18 9.40 -7.48
C ARG A 322 17.87 8.20 -8.38
N VAL A 323 18.27 8.30 -9.64
CA VAL A 323 18.19 7.21 -10.60
C VAL A 323 19.59 6.71 -10.87
N VAL A 324 19.79 5.40 -10.81
CA VAL A 324 21.12 4.80 -10.96
C VAL A 324 21.14 3.71 -12.05
N ASP A 325 22.34 3.50 -12.63
CA ASP A 325 22.61 2.37 -13.50
C ASP A 325 22.85 1.07 -12.70
N SER A 326 23.13 -0.03 -13.39
CA SER A 326 23.46 -1.33 -12.78
C SER A 326 24.74 -1.35 -11.93
N GLY A 327 25.56 -0.31 -12.01
CA GLY A 327 26.78 -0.11 -11.21
C GLY A 327 26.58 0.90 -10.07
N ASP A 328 25.34 1.25 -9.72
CA ASP A 328 24.96 2.22 -8.69
C ASP A 328 25.45 3.66 -8.96
N ARG A 329 25.81 3.99 -10.21
CA ARG A 329 26.21 5.34 -10.62
C ARG A 329 24.97 6.14 -10.98
N GLU A 330 24.89 7.38 -10.46
CA GLU A 330 23.78 8.28 -10.75
C GLU A 330 23.72 8.64 -12.24
N LEU A 331 22.54 8.55 -12.81
CA LEU A 331 22.25 8.88 -14.19
C LEU A 331 21.82 10.34 -14.35
N PRO A 332 22.11 10.96 -15.51
CA PRO A 332 21.58 12.29 -15.85
C PRO A 332 20.05 12.32 -15.85
N PRO A 333 19.45 13.53 -15.74
CA PRO A 333 18.01 13.68 -15.89
C PRO A 333 17.48 13.05 -17.18
N ARG A 334 16.27 12.45 -17.11
CA ARG A 334 15.55 11.76 -18.19
C ARG A 334 16.15 10.43 -18.66
N GLU A 335 17.32 10.03 -18.16
CA GLU A 335 17.83 8.68 -18.39
C GLU A 335 17.15 7.67 -17.47
N VAL A 336 16.79 6.52 -18.05
CA VAL A 336 16.08 5.46 -17.33
C VAL A 336 17.05 4.54 -16.62
N GLY A 337 16.84 4.37 -15.31
CA GLY A 337 17.57 3.44 -14.45
C GLY A 337 16.70 3.01 -13.28
N GLU A 338 17.33 2.48 -12.23
CA GLU A 338 16.64 2.14 -10.99
C GLU A 338 16.43 3.37 -10.12
N VAL A 339 15.22 3.58 -9.65
CA VAL A 339 14.94 4.60 -8.63
C VAL A 339 15.44 4.08 -7.28
N VAL A 340 16.35 4.82 -6.64
CA VAL A 340 16.84 4.49 -5.29
C VAL A 340 16.51 5.61 -4.32
N TYR A 341 16.30 5.23 -3.07
CA TYR A 341 15.81 6.15 -2.04
C TYR A 341 16.64 6.09 -0.75
N ARG A 342 16.75 7.24 -0.07
CA ARG A 342 17.33 7.36 1.27
C ARG A 342 16.53 8.35 2.11
N GLY A 343 16.13 7.96 3.32
CA GLY A 343 15.38 8.82 4.25
C GLY A 343 15.16 8.14 5.61
N GLU A 344 14.67 8.91 6.56
CA GLU A 344 14.40 8.48 7.94
C GLU A 344 13.23 7.49 8.06
N ASN A 345 12.44 7.35 7.01
CA ASN A 345 11.33 6.41 6.93
C ASN A 345 11.69 5.05 6.31
N LEU A 346 12.99 4.79 6.07
CA LEU A 346 13.43 3.47 5.65
C LEU A 346 13.30 2.45 6.79
N MET A 347 12.86 1.24 6.42
CA MET A 347 12.81 0.09 7.32
C MET A 347 14.16 -0.18 8.00
N ALA A 348 14.13 -0.80 9.19
CA ALA A 348 15.33 -1.28 9.86
C ALA A 348 15.97 -2.48 9.13
N GLY A 349 15.21 -3.16 8.27
CA GLY A 349 15.64 -4.32 7.48
C GLY A 349 14.52 -5.35 7.37
N TYR A 350 14.82 -6.48 6.74
CA TYR A 350 13.94 -7.64 6.70
C TYR A 350 14.22 -8.59 7.88
N TRP A 351 13.16 -9.06 8.52
CA TRP A 351 13.25 -9.98 9.66
C TRP A 351 13.97 -11.27 9.29
N GLU A 352 15.06 -11.62 10.01
CA GLU A 352 15.89 -12.81 9.79
C GLU A 352 16.38 -12.97 8.33
N ARG A 353 16.62 -11.85 7.62
CA ARG A 353 17.04 -11.81 6.22
C ARG A 353 18.16 -10.79 6.01
N GLU A 354 19.33 -11.04 6.63
CA GLU A 354 20.45 -10.10 6.61
C GLU A 354 20.98 -9.86 5.18
N GLN A 355 21.11 -10.94 4.38
CA GLN A 355 21.59 -10.81 3.01
C GLN A 355 20.61 -10.03 2.13
N GLU A 356 19.31 -10.36 2.18
CA GLU A 356 18.30 -9.63 1.41
C GLU A 356 18.17 -8.17 1.86
N THR A 357 18.44 -7.89 3.13
CA THR A 357 18.52 -6.51 3.64
C THR A 357 19.72 -5.79 3.05
N ALA A 358 20.90 -6.40 3.05
CA ALA A 358 22.11 -5.84 2.46
C ALA A 358 21.98 -5.64 0.94
N ASP A 359 21.31 -6.56 0.24
CA ASP A 359 21.02 -6.45 -1.19
C ASP A 359 20.05 -5.32 -1.51
N ALA A 360 19.05 -5.10 -0.63
CA ALA A 360 18.05 -4.05 -0.79
C ALA A 360 18.56 -2.65 -0.39
N ILE A 361 19.50 -2.58 0.58
CA ILE A 361 20.05 -1.30 1.09
C ILE A 361 21.56 -1.30 0.85
N ARG A 362 21.97 -0.78 -0.32
CA ARG A 362 23.38 -0.69 -0.71
C ARG A 362 23.91 0.72 -0.57
N GLY A 363 25.05 0.90 0.08
CA GLY A 363 25.66 2.23 0.28
C GLY A 363 24.73 3.24 0.99
N GLY A 364 23.78 2.75 1.80
CA GLY A 364 22.78 3.58 2.48
C GLY A 364 21.62 4.05 1.60
N TRP A 365 21.48 3.46 0.38
CA TRP A 365 20.36 3.69 -0.53
C TRP A 365 19.51 2.42 -0.66
N PHE A 366 18.22 2.59 -0.49
CA PHE A 366 17.25 1.53 -0.72
C PHE A 366 16.96 1.41 -2.22
N HIS A 367 17.12 0.22 -2.76
CA HIS A 367 16.86 -0.15 -4.15
C HIS A 367 15.40 -0.57 -4.29
N THR A 368 14.62 0.28 -4.96
CA THR A 368 13.17 0.08 -5.02
C THR A 368 12.75 -1.08 -5.93
N GLY A 369 13.62 -1.48 -6.86
CA GLY A 369 13.30 -2.40 -7.93
C GLY A 369 12.36 -1.79 -8.98
N ASP A 370 12.13 -0.47 -8.95
CA ASP A 370 11.32 0.26 -9.92
C ASP A 370 12.22 0.96 -10.94
N ALA A 371 12.02 0.69 -12.22
CA ALA A 371 12.66 1.41 -13.32
C ALA A 371 11.94 2.74 -13.56
N GLY A 372 12.70 3.82 -13.71
CA GLY A 372 12.15 5.14 -13.95
C GLY A 372 13.22 6.16 -14.29
N TYR A 373 12.83 7.40 -14.43
CA TYR A 373 13.74 8.53 -14.59
C TYR A 373 13.29 9.70 -13.71
N MET A 374 14.18 10.64 -13.47
CA MET A 374 13.85 11.94 -12.89
C MET A 374 14.04 13.03 -13.94
N ASP A 375 13.17 14.04 -13.93
CA ASP A 375 13.39 15.21 -14.75
C ASP A 375 14.33 16.24 -14.07
N GLU A 376 14.59 17.34 -14.75
CA GLU A 376 15.48 18.43 -14.29
C GLU A 376 14.98 19.13 -13.02
N GLU A 377 13.67 18.99 -12.72
CA GLU A 377 13.05 19.55 -11.52
C GLU A 377 12.93 18.52 -10.37
N GLY A 378 13.40 17.27 -10.60
CA GLY A 378 13.39 16.19 -9.60
C GLY A 378 12.07 15.42 -9.51
N PHE A 379 11.15 15.55 -10.49
CA PHE A 379 9.97 14.71 -10.55
C PHE A 379 10.31 13.31 -11.05
N ILE A 380 9.81 12.31 -10.35
CA ILE A 380 10.05 10.89 -10.62
C ILE A 380 8.96 10.36 -11.55
N PHE A 381 9.38 9.73 -12.65
CA PHE A 381 8.50 9.10 -13.63
C PHE A 381 8.82 7.60 -13.65
N LEU A 382 7.90 6.79 -13.13
CA LEU A 382 8.06 5.34 -13.14
C LEU A 382 7.73 4.79 -14.53
N LYS A 383 8.51 3.83 -14.97
CA LYS A 383 8.27 3.09 -16.21
C LYS A 383 7.66 1.72 -15.93
N ASP A 384 8.28 0.92 -15.09
CA ASP A 384 7.76 -0.38 -14.63
C ASP A 384 8.63 -0.94 -13.49
N ARG A 385 8.28 -2.14 -13.00
CA ARG A 385 9.19 -2.95 -12.18
C ARG A 385 10.33 -3.48 -13.03
N ILE A 386 11.58 -3.41 -12.56
CA ILE A 386 12.75 -3.94 -13.28
C ILE A 386 12.53 -5.40 -13.68
N LYS A 387 11.98 -6.21 -12.75
CA LYS A 387 11.65 -7.63 -12.99
C LYS A 387 10.50 -7.88 -13.96
N ASP A 388 9.71 -6.88 -14.30
CA ASP A 388 8.57 -6.96 -15.20
C ASP A 388 8.89 -6.38 -16.59
N VAL A 389 10.05 -5.73 -16.75
CA VAL A 389 10.56 -5.29 -18.05
C VAL A 389 10.70 -6.50 -18.98
N ILE A 390 10.18 -6.37 -20.19
CA ILE A 390 10.25 -7.41 -21.23
C ILE A 390 11.48 -7.14 -22.10
N VAL A 391 12.38 -8.11 -22.20
CA VAL A 391 13.58 -7.99 -23.04
C VAL A 391 13.33 -8.75 -24.35
N THR A 392 12.96 -8.01 -25.39
CA THR A 392 12.66 -8.58 -26.71
C THR A 392 13.74 -8.19 -27.72
N GLY A 393 14.52 -9.17 -28.17
CA GLY A 393 15.62 -8.93 -29.14
C GLY A 393 16.69 -7.96 -28.64
N GLY A 394 16.90 -7.87 -27.33
CA GLY A 394 17.84 -6.93 -26.70
C GLY A 394 17.26 -5.54 -26.39
N GLU A 395 16.02 -5.29 -26.77
CA GLU A 395 15.32 -4.02 -26.50
C GLU A 395 14.43 -4.16 -25.25
N ASN A 396 14.46 -3.16 -24.39
CA ASN A 396 13.60 -3.09 -23.20
C ASN A 396 12.22 -2.57 -23.56
N VAL A 397 11.19 -3.35 -23.27
CA VAL A 397 9.80 -2.94 -23.35
C VAL A 397 9.22 -2.84 -21.94
N TYR A 398 8.72 -1.66 -21.62
CA TYR A 398 8.07 -1.41 -20.33
C TYR A 398 6.57 -1.70 -20.45
N PRO A 399 6.05 -2.76 -19.79
CA PRO A 399 4.64 -3.13 -19.85
C PRO A 399 3.68 -1.96 -19.66
N ALA A 400 3.94 -1.07 -18.70
CA ALA A 400 3.06 0.05 -18.40
C ALA A 400 2.88 1.03 -19.60
N GLU A 401 3.90 1.20 -20.45
CA GLU A 401 3.79 2.01 -21.67
C GLU A 401 2.81 1.38 -22.67
N VAL A 402 2.89 0.07 -22.84
CA VAL A 402 2.01 -0.67 -23.74
C VAL A 402 0.58 -0.72 -23.19
N GLU A 403 0.45 -0.98 -21.89
CA GLU A 403 -0.83 -0.95 -21.17
C GLU A 403 -1.56 0.39 -21.35
N ALA A 404 -0.83 1.50 -21.19
CA ALA A 404 -1.40 2.84 -21.35
C ALA A 404 -2.01 3.07 -22.75
N VAL A 405 -1.36 2.57 -23.79
CA VAL A 405 -1.86 2.66 -25.18
C VAL A 405 -3.09 1.78 -25.37
N LEU A 406 -3.06 0.53 -24.89
CA LEU A 406 -4.17 -0.42 -25.04
C LEU A 406 -5.40 -0.01 -24.23
N MET A 407 -5.20 0.53 -23.03
CA MET A 407 -6.27 1.12 -22.19
C MET A 407 -6.94 2.33 -22.82
N GLY A 408 -6.31 2.97 -23.80
CA GLY A 408 -6.91 4.04 -24.60
C GLY A 408 -7.96 3.54 -25.61
N HIS A 409 -8.05 2.23 -25.87
CA HIS A 409 -9.07 1.65 -26.75
C HIS A 409 -10.45 1.67 -26.08
N PRO A 410 -11.51 2.15 -26.75
CA PRO A 410 -12.83 2.34 -26.11
C PRO A 410 -13.45 1.05 -25.56
N GLU A 411 -13.14 -0.10 -26.15
CA GLU A 411 -13.69 -1.39 -25.76
C GLU A 411 -12.85 -2.14 -24.71
N VAL A 412 -11.71 -1.61 -24.29
CA VAL A 412 -10.87 -2.18 -23.21
C VAL A 412 -11.35 -1.67 -21.86
N LEU A 413 -11.65 -2.57 -20.96
CA LEU A 413 -11.96 -2.26 -19.55
C LEU A 413 -10.69 -2.23 -18.72
N GLU A 414 -9.89 -3.30 -18.79
CA GLU A 414 -8.60 -3.45 -18.12
C GLU A 414 -7.59 -4.18 -19.01
N CYS A 415 -6.31 -3.92 -18.80
CA CYS A 415 -5.25 -4.57 -19.54
C CYS A 415 -4.03 -4.80 -18.65
N ALA A 416 -3.37 -5.94 -18.85
CA ALA A 416 -2.05 -6.25 -18.33
C ALA A 416 -1.14 -6.69 -19.48
N VAL A 417 0.11 -6.26 -19.46
CA VAL A 417 1.11 -6.66 -20.45
C VAL A 417 2.22 -7.46 -19.75
N ILE A 418 2.59 -8.59 -20.36
CA ILE A 418 3.58 -9.52 -19.85
C ILE A 418 4.54 -9.98 -20.94
N GLY A 419 5.76 -10.35 -20.54
CA GLY A 419 6.71 -11.05 -21.39
C GLY A 419 6.39 -12.54 -21.40
N VAL A 420 6.33 -13.13 -22.60
CA VAL A 420 6.20 -14.58 -22.78
C VAL A 420 7.39 -15.10 -23.61
N PRO A 421 7.79 -16.37 -23.44
CA PRO A 421 8.92 -16.94 -24.16
C PRO A 421 8.74 -16.84 -25.66
N ASP A 422 9.83 -16.49 -26.38
CA ASP A 422 9.91 -16.47 -27.82
C ASP A 422 11.26 -17.05 -28.29
N SER A 423 11.22 -18.00 -29.22
CA SER A 423 12.43 -18.71 -29.68
C SER A 423 13.40 -17.82 -30.46
N ARG A 424 12.93 -16.72 -31.05
CA ARG A 424 13.71 -15.79 -31.86
C ARG A 424 14.21 -14.56 -31.08
N TRP A 425 13.35 -14.05 -30.19
CA TRP A 425 13.56 -12.78 -29.52
C TRP A 425 13.87 -12.91 -28.03
N GLY A 426 13.89 -14.16 -27.50
CA GLY A 426 13.99 -14.43 -26.07
C GLY A 426 12.66 -14.26 -25.37
N GLU A 427 12.13 -13.03 -25.37
CA GLU A 427 10.77 -12.71 -24.92
C GLU A 427 10.00 -11.97 -26.01
N THR A 428 8.66 -12.06 -25.96
CA THR A 428 7.78 -11.25 -26.77
C THR A 428 6.64 -10.66 -25.93
N VAL A 429 6.07 -9.58 -26.41
CA VAL A 429 5.02 -8.82 -25.72
C VAL A 429 3.68 -9.51 -25.92
N LYS A 430 3.01 -9.86 -24.81
CA LYS A 430 1.64 -10.37 -24.77
C LYS A 430 0.76 -9.45 -23.94
N ALA A 431 -0.44 -9.11 -24.47
CA ALA A 431 -1.47 -8.43 -23.71
C ALA A 431 -2.47 -9.44 -23.13
N VAL A 432 -2.92 -9.21 -21.89
CA VAL A 432 -4.04 -9.92 -21.26
C VAL A 432 -5.10 -8.88 -20.97
N VAL A 433 -6.27 -9.00 -21.58
CA VAL A 433 -7.26 -7.93 -21.69
C VAL A 433 -8.62 -8.37 -21.13
N VAL A 434 -9.22 -7.50 -20.33
CA VAL A 434 -10.63 -7.57 -19.94
C VAL A 434 -11.42 -6.65 -20.88
N PRO A 435 -12.24 -7.17 -21.77
CA PRO A 435 -13.06 -6.34 -22.65
C PRO A 435 -14.25 -5.73 -21.89
N ARG A 436 -14.77 -4.61 -22.35
CA ARG A 436 -16.06 -4.11 -21.87
C ARG A 436 -17.19 -5.03 -22.30
N ALA A 437 -18.19 -5.18 -21.44
CA ALA A 437 -19.35 -6.05 -21.72
C ALA A 437 -20.06 -5.62 -23.02
N GLY A 438 -20.41 -6.63 -23.85
CA GLY A 438 -21.16 -6.42 -25.10
C GLY A 438 -20.35 -5.87 -26.27
N THR A 439 -19.00 -5.84 -26.18
CA THR A 439 -18.13 -5.42 -27.27
C THR A 439 -17.65 -6.61 -28.11
N GLY A 440 -17.27 -6.35 -29.36
CA GLY A 440 -16.72 -7.32 -30.30
C GLY A 440 -15.20 -7.26 -30.40
N LEU A 441 -14.50 -6.82 -29.35
CA LEU A 441 -13.05 -6.63 -29.34
C LEU A 441 -12.31 -7.89 -29.77
N SER A 442 -11.47 -7.78 -30.77
CA SER A 442 -10.65 -8.88 -31.29
C SER A 442 -9.16 -8.59 -31.07
N GLU A 443 -8.35 -9.67 -31.02
CA GLU A 443 -6.88 -9.57 -31.00
C GLU A 443 -6.36 -8.69 -32.15
N ALA A 444 -6.84 -8.94 -33.37
CA ALA A 444 -6.40 -8.21 -34.55
C ALA A 444 -6.70 -6.71 -34.45
N SER A 445 -7.89 -6.31 -33.96
CA SER A 445 -8.28 -4.90 -33.82
C SER A 445 -7.43 -4.19 -32.78
N LEU A 446 -7.10 -4.87 -31.68
CA LEU A 446 -6.29 -4.27 -30.61
C LEU A 446 -4.81 -4.15 -31.00
N ILE A 447 -4.25 -5.13 -31.71
CA ILE A 447 -2.90 -5.04 -32.26
C ILE A 447 -2.83 -3.90 -33.29
N GLU A 448 -3.82 -3.79 -34.18
CA GLU A 448 -3.91 -2.70 -35.17
C GLU A 448 -4.02 -1.34 -34.48
N TRP A 449 -4.84 -1.21 -33.41
CA TRP A 449 -4.92 0.01 -32.60
C TRP A 449 -3.56 0.51 -32.09
N SER A 450 -2.65 -0.43 -31.79
CA SER A 450 -1.31 -0.13 -31.29
C SER A 450 -0.32 0.29 -32.38
N ARG A 451 -0.67 0.10 -33.68
CA ARG A 451 0.27 0.18 -34.81
C ARG A 451 0.95 1.54 -34.94
N ASP A 452 0.16 2.61 -34.89
CA ASP A 452 0.66 3.98 -35.07
C ASP A 452 1.07 4.66 -33.75
N LYS A 453 0.89 3.93 -32.62
CA LYS A 453 1.11 4.46 -31.27
C LYS A 453 2.32 3.86 -30.58
N LEU A 454 2.78 2.67 -31.04
CA LEU A 454 3.92 1.96 -30.46
C LEU A 454 4.91 1.55 -31.54
N ALA A 455 6.20 1.61 -31.19
CA ALA A 455 7.27 1.05 -32.03
C ALA A 455 7.04 -0.46 -32.24
N GLY A 456 7.48 -1.01 -33.37
CA GLY A 456 7.16 -2.37 -33.79
C GLY A 456 7.51 -3.46 -32.76
N PHE A 457 8.64 -3.29 -32.05
CA PHE A 457 9.09 -4.23 -31.02
C PHE A 457 8.29 -4.14 -29.71
N LYS A 458 7.62 -3.01 -29.45
CA LYS A 458 6.77 -2.80 -28.27
C LYS A 458 5.34 -3.32 -28.45
N ARG A 459 4.90 -3.59 -29.68
CA ARG A 459 3.51 -3.99 -29.96
C ARG A 459 3.26 -5.41 -29.45
N PRO A 460 2.08 -5.68 -28.86
CA PRO A 460 1.70 -7.04 -28.53
C PRO A 460 1.75 -7.95 -29.76
N ARG A 461 2.32 -9.11 -29.61
CA ARG A 461 2.33 -10.17 -30.64
C ARG A 461 1.13 -11.10 -30.49
N SER A 462 0.53 -11.09 -29.31
CA SER A 462 -0.67 -11.88 -29.02
C SER A 462 -1.50 -11.21 -27.92
N VAL A 463 -2.80 -11.48 -27.92
CA VAL A 463 -3.76 -10.99 -26.93
C VAL A 463 -4.59 -12.15 -26.40
N ASP A 464 -4.65 -12.29 -25.08
CA ASP A 464 -5.59 -13.19 -24.42
C ASP A 464 -6.71 -12.39 -23.78
N PHE A 465 -7.95 -12.86 -23.88
CA PHE A 465 -9.10 -12.24 -23.23
C PHE A 465 -9.47 -13.02 -21.96
N VAL A 466 -9.71 -12.28 -20.87
CA VAL A 466 -10.08 -12.85 -19.57
C VAL A 466 -11.26 -12.07 -18.98
N GLU A 467 -11.98 -12.70 -18.05
CA GLU A 467 -13.10 -12.05 -17.35
C GLU A 467 -12.61 -11.03 -16.29
N ALA A 468 -11.48 -11.31 -15.65
CA ALA A 468 -10.86 -10.44 -14.64
C ALA A 468 -9.36 -10.66 -14.57
N LEU A 469 -8.61 -9.60 -14.20
CA LEU A 469 -7.18 -9.68 -13.94
C LEU A 469 -6.91 -10.07 -12.48
N PRO A 470 -5.94 -10.97 -12.20
CA PRO A 470 -5.61 -11.39 -10.84
C PRO A 470 -4.99 -10.22 -10.05
N ARG A 471 -5.52 -9.97 -8.86
CA ARG A 471 -5.07 -8.90 -7.97
C ARG A 471 -4.80 -9.43 -6.57
N ASN A 472 -3.85 -8.81 -5.89
CA ASN A 472 -3.68 -9.03 -4.47
C ASN A 472 -4.74 -8.26 -3.65
N ALA A 473 -4.72 -8.46 -2.32
CA ALA A 473 -5.67 -7.83 -1.40
C ALA A 473 -5.61 -6.29 -1.34
N SER A 474 -4.49 -5.68 -1.76
CA SER A 474 -4.37 -4.22 -1.88
C SER A 474 -4.84 -3.70 -3.25
N GLY A 475 -5.38 -4.57 -4.11
CA GLY A 475 -5.81 -4.22 -5.47
C GLY A 475 -4.68 -4.20 -6.50
N LYS A 476 -3.45 -4.57 -6.12
CA LYS A 476 -2.30 -4.59 -7.04
C LYS A 476 -2.37 -5.80 -7.97
N LEU A 477 -2.16 -5.56 -9.26
CA LEU A 477 -2.12 -6.57 -10.30
C LEU A 477 -0.98 -7.58 -10.06
N LEU A 478 -1.28 -8.87 -10.21
CA LEU A 478 -0.34 -9.99 -10.04
C LEU A 478 0.16 -10.48 -11.40
N LYS A 479 1.04 -9.72 -12.06
CA LYS A 479 1.63 -10.09 -13.38
C LYS A 479 2.34 -11.44 -13.35
N ARG A 480 2.89 -11.83 -12.21
CA ARG A 480 3.51 -13.15 -12.02
C ARG A 480 2.52 -14.28 -12.33
N THR A 481 1.33 -14.22 -11.74
CA THR A 481 0.27 -15.24 -11.95
C THR A 481 -0.13 -15.32 -13.43
N LEU A 482 -0.16 -14.18 -14.12
CA LEU A 482 -0.46 -14.15 -15.56
C LEU A 482 0.67 -14.77 -16.40
N ARG A 483 1.92 -14.65 -15.98
CA ARG A 483 3.09 -15.17 -16.71
C ARG A 483 3.32 -16.67 -16.50
N GLU A 484 3.07 -17.17 -15.30
CA GLU A 484 3.38 -18.56 -14.91
C GLU A 484 2.96 -19.62 -15.93
N PRO A 485 1.75 -19.61 -16.53
CA PRO A 485 1.33 -20.60 -17.50
C PRO A 485 2.21 -20.67 -18.76
N TYR A 486 2.75 -19.54 -19.21
CA TYR A 486 3.57 -19.47 -20.44
C TYR A 486 5.03 -19.85 -20.21
N TRP A 487 5.49 -19.76 -18.95
CA TRP A 487 6.86 -20.09 -18.56
C TRP A 487 6.99 -21.51 -18.01
N ALA A 488 5.91 -22.27 -17.95
CA ALA A 488 5.94 -23.68 -17.56
C ALA A 488 6.82 -24.49 -18.54
N GLY A 489 7.87 -25.15 -18.01
CA GLY A 489 8.82 -25.92 -18.81
C GLY A 489 10.05 -25.17 -19.27
N TYR A 490 10.20 -23.87 -19.02
CA TYR A 490 11.40 -23.12 -19.30
C TYR A 490 12.30 -23.03 -18.06
N ALA A 491 13.58 -23.45 -18.19
CA ALA A 491 14.50 -23.54 -17.07
C ALA A 491 15.00 -22.17 -16.58
N ARG A 492 14.87 -21.11 -17.39
CA ARG A 492 15.38 -19.76 -17.05
C ARG A 492 14.56 -18.68 -17.77
N ARG A 493 14.25 -17.60 -17.06
CA ARG A 493 13.82 -16.32 -17.66
C ARG A 493 15.05 -15.58 -18.21
N VAL A 494 14.83 -14.74 -19.21
CA VAL A 494 15.89 -13.90 -19.79
C VAL A 494 16.29 -12.76 -18.82
N ASN A 495 15.43 -12.46 -17.82
CA ASN A 495 15.67 -11.48 -16.73
C ASN A 495 15.55 -12.11 -15.36
#